data_80df61a46fcb22a4eab2d7e675fd3b55
#
_entry.id   80df61a46fcb22a4eab2d7e675fd3b55
#
_cell.length_a   1.000
_cell.length_b   1.000
_cell.length_c   1.000
_cell.angle_alpha   90.00
_cell.angle_beta   90.00
_cell.angle_gamma   90.00
#
_symmetry.space_group_name_H-M   'P 1'
#
loop_
_entity.id
_entity.type
_entity.pdbx_description
1 polymer ?
#
loop_
_entity_poly.entity_id
_entity_poly.type
_entity_poly.pdbx_seq_one_letter_code
_entity_poly.pdbx_strand_id
1 'polypeptide(L)'
;MSIPLSQQSTKTRSHDLVVAALMLGFALSTTTQATGQAITSPTTPAITQRASTRGKVISPQSNIERPGDIGLRAHTNVELMIPSGRSTSAAPGFGAVTPASTTPAPGFVAETPASLGCVYFLVSTRVAGCNPLTATLNPSGGSKVIAIVDAFDDPNAATDLATFSIQFGLPAANFSKVFASGVKPPQDPTGGWELEASLDIEWAHAMAPSAKIILVEAASNSLSNLLAAETVAANLVAGAGGGEVSNSWGGGEFSGENSFDSKFIKSGVVFFASTGDSPGTEWPSVSPNVVAAGGTTISRNPSTLAFITERPWAETGGGRSVFESIPTYQTFLTSIVGSSRGVPDVSFDADPNTGVWVFDSTPVGGSTSGCCGVRGWWIVGGTSLSSPALAGVANSAGHFATSSDGELTTIYSNLGNPADFRDIAIDYCGPLAGLSGRAGWDFCTGVGSVQGKAGK
;
A
#
# COMPACT_ATOMS: atom_id res chain seq x y z
N MET A 1 64.92 34.75 -8.20
CA MET A 1 65.17 35.26 -9.57
C MET A 1 63.78 35.54 -10.14
N SER A 2 63.33 36.75 -9.93
CA SER A 2 63.06 37.82 -10.89
C SER A 2 61.77 37.60 -11.72
N ILE A 3 60.82 38.40 -11.37
CA ILE A 3 59.62 38.88 -12.09
C ILE A 3 60.09 39.74 -13.29
N PRO A 4 59.34 40.03 -14.39
CA PRO A 4 58.46 41.19 -14.28
C PRO A 4 57.08 41.12 -15.00
N LEU A 5 56.22 42.05 -14.52
CA LEU A 5 54.98 42.61 -15.02
C LEU A 5 55.13 43.40 -16.32
N SER A 6 54.04 43.60 -17.11
CA SER A 6 53.55 44.84 -17.71
C SER A 6 52.17 44.66 -18.28
N GLN A 7 51.17 45.34 -17.79
CA GLN A 7 50.60 46.69 -18.03
C GLN A 7 49.77 46.80 -19.34
N GLN A 8 48.48 46.99 -19.13
CA GLN A 8 47.55 48.06 -19.51
C GLN A 8 47.50 48.52 -20.99
N SER A 9 46.23 48.62 -21.49
CA SER A 9 45.74 49.88 -22.06
C SER A 9 44.24 49.88 -22.29
N THR A 10 43.61 50.87 -21.71
CA THR A 10 42.25 51.44 -21.91
C THR A 10 42.14 52.18 -23.25
N LYS A 11 40.95 52.20 -23.87
CA LYS A 11 40.42 53.43 -24.52
C LYS A 11 38.91 53.38 -24.77
N THR A 12 38.31 54.42 -24.33
CA THR A 12 36.95 54.93 -24.43
C THR A 12 36.65 55.63 -25.76
N ARG A 13 35.37 55.93 -25.99
CA ARG A 13 34.62 56.94 -26.80
C ARG A 13 33.88 56.35 -28.01
N SER A 14 32.76 56.90 -28.47
CA SER A 14 31.71 57.89 -28.00
C SER A 14 30.63 57.92 -29.07
N HIS A 15 29.42 58.23 -28.63
CA HIS A 15 28.32 58.94 -29.32
C HIS A 15 28.14 58.85 -30.85
N ASP A 16 26.89 58.52 -31.28
CA ASP A 16 26.13 59.52 -32.05
C ASP A 16 24.64 59.19 -32.07
N LEU A 17 23.87 60.24 -31.80
CA LEU A 17 22.39 60.39 -31.97
C LEU A 17 22.06 60.56 -33.45
N VAL A 18 20.96 59.97 -33.93
CA VAL A 18 20.16 60.52 -35.01
C VAL A 18 18.67 60.40 -34.73
N VAL A 19 17.98 61.46 -34.93
CA VAL A 19 16.59 61.83 -34.61
C VAL A 19 15.64 61.51 -35.78
N ALA A 20 14.46 61.06 -35.45
CA ALA A 20 13.11 61.30 -36.02
C ALA A 20 12.75 60.88 -37.47
N ALA A 21 11.60 60.21 -37.54
CA ALA A 21 10.46 60.64 -38.36
C ALA A 21 9.17 59.93 -37.91
N LEU A 22 8.14 60.74 -37.64
CA LEU A 22 6.74 60.38 -37.43
C LEU A 22 6.14 59.78 -38.71
N MET A 23 5.37 58.66 -38.54
CA MET A 23 4.21 58.35 -39.38
C MET A 23 3.06 57.86 -38.51
N LEU A 24 1.95 58.61 -38.53
CA LEU A 24 0.65 58.19 -37.98
C LEU A 24 0.12 56.99 -38.80
N GLY A 25 -0.18 55.90 -38.14
CA GLY A 25 -0.99 54.81 -38.66
C GLY A 25 -2.06 54.49 -37.63
N PHE A 26 -3.31 54.78 -37.91
CA PHE A 26 -4.47 54.36 -37.15
C PHE A 26 -4.55 52.81 -37.24
N ALA A 27 -4.44 52.12 -36.12
CA ALA A 27 -4.81 50.73 -36.02
C ALA A 27 -5.83 50.60 -34.89
N LEU A 28 -7.00 50.09 -35.24
CA LEU A 28 -8.07 49.70 -34.32
C LEU A 28 -7.51 48.72 -33.26
N SER A 29 -7.54 49.14 -32.04
CA SER A 29 -7.28 48.24 -30.89
C SER A 29 -8.55 47.45 -30.59
N THR A 30 -8.57 46.18 -30.99
CA THR A 30 -9.49 45.20 -30.41
C THR A 30 -8.96 44.79 -29.03
N THR A 31 -9.61 45.31 -28.01
CA THR A 31 -9.39 44.85 -26.63
C THR A 31 -9.93 43.43 -26.49
N THR A 32 -9.08 42.43 -26.58
CA THR A 32 -9.37 41.10 -26.03
C THR A 32 -9.34 41.22 -24.51
N GLN A 33 -10.50 41.21 -23.88
CA GLN A 33 -10.60 40.95 -22.44
C GLN A 33 -10.06 39.58 -22.18
N ALA A 34 -8.91 39.51 -21.55
CA ALA A 34 -8.46 38.28 -20.88
C ALA A 34 -9.40 38.04 -19.70
N THR A 35 -10.32 37.11 -19.85
CA THR A 35 -11.06 36.53 -18.71
C THR A 35 -10.06 35.85 -17.80
N GLY A 36 -9.70 36.53 -16.73
CA GLY A 36 -8.95 35.91 -15.64
C GLY A 36 -9.76 34.74 -15.10
N GLN A 37 -9.33 33.53 -15.38
CA GLN A 37 -9.77 32.39 -14.63
C GLN A 37 -9.34 32.60 -13.19
N ALA A 38 -10.32 32.74 -12.30
CA ALA A 38 -10.09 32.70 -10.88
C ALA A 38 -9.44 31.34 -10.57
N ILE A 39 -8.22 31.36 -10.07
CA ILE A 39 -7.58 30.20 -9.48
C ILE A 39 -8.40 29.89 -8.23
N THR A 40 -9.30 28.91 -8.36
CA THR A 40 -10.01 28.36 -7.23
C THR A 40 -8.96 27.69 -6.34
N SER A 41 -8.87 28.16 -5.10
CA SER A 41 -8.07 27.51 -4.07
C SER A 41 -8.37 25.99 -4.07
N PRO A 42 -7.34 25.13 -3.94
CA PRO A 42 -7.58 23.69 -3.87
C PRO A 42 -8.53 23.42 -2.70
N THR A 43 -9.72 22.95 -3.01
CA THR A 43 -10.65 22.41 -2.02
C THR A 43 -9.96 21.23 -1.36
N THR A 44 -9.89 21.24 -0.04
CA THR A 44 -9.51 20.08 0.76
C THR A 44 -10.21 18.83 0.18
N PRO A 45 -9.50 17.75 -0.13
CA PRO A 45 -10.16 16.55 -0.68
C PRO A 45 -11.24 16.12 0.30
N ALA A 46 -12.47 16.08 -0.17
CA ALA A 46 -13.58 15.54 0.60
C ALA A 46 -13.32 14.03 0.79
N ILE A 47 -13.61 13.53 2.01
CA ILE A 47 -13.62 12.10 2.27
C ILE A 47 -14.45 11.42 1.18
N THR A 48 -13.80 10.61 0.34
CA THR A 48 -14.47 9.96 -0.77
C THR A 48 -15.37 8.87 -0.22
N GLN A 49 -16.68 9.09 -0.29
CA GLN A 49 -17.69 8.14 0.16
C GLN A 49 -18.31 7.47 -1.07
N ARG A 50 -18.17 6.16 -1.17
CA ARG A 50 -18.78 5.36 -2.22
C ARG A 50 -19.95 4.55 -1.66
N ALA A 51 -21.08 4.60 -2.35
CA ALA A 51 -22.23 3.78 -2.00
C ALA A 51 -22.06 2.38 -2.59
N SER A 52 -21.96 1.39 -1.71
CA SER A 52 -22.02 -0.03 -2.04
C SER A 52 -23.38 -0.60 -1.68
N THR A 53 -23.81 -1.66 -2.35
CA THR A 53 -25.02 -2.40 -1.97
C THR A 53 -24.91 -3.06 -0.59
N ARG A 54 -23.69 -3.26 -0.10
CA ARG A 54 -23.38 -3.84 1.21
C ARG A 54 -23.15 -2.79 2.29
N GLY A 55 -22.75 -1.58 1.90
CA GLY A 55 -22.38 -0.52 2.84
C GLY A 55 -21.76 0.68 2.15
N LYS A 56 -20.97 1.41 2.91
CA LYS A 56 -20.26 2.62 2.49
C LYS A 56 -18.77 2.42 2.74
N VAL A 57 -17.96 2.61 1.72
CA VAL A 57 -16.51 2.64 1.86
C VAL A 57 -16.06 4.02 2.34
N ILE A 58 -15.15 4.06 3.27
CA ILE A 58 -14.60 5.27 3.87
C ILE A 58 -13.08 5.15 3.91
N SER A 59 -12.39 6.15 3.36
CA SER A 59 -10.96 6.34 3.53
C SER A 59 -10.70 7.08 4.86
N PRO A 60 -9.94 6.50 5.81
CA PRO A 60 -9.56 7.20 7.03
C PRO A 60 -8.66 8.39 6.73
N GLN A 61 -8.52 9.30 7.70
CA GLN A 61 -7.68 10.51 7.54
C GLN A 61 -6.20 10.18 7.30
N SER A 62 -5.73 9.03 7.78
CA SER A 62 -4.38 8.52 7.53
C SER A 62 -4.13 8.15 6.08
N ASN A 63 -5.18 7.81 5.30
CA ASN A 63 -5.12 7.46 3.87
C ASN A 63 -5.40 8.68 2.95
N ILE A 64 -5.10 9.89 3.40
CA ILE A 64 -5.33 11.10 2.60
C ILE A 64 -4.00 11.83 2.40
N GLU A 65 -3.50 11.81 1.17
CA GLU A 65 -2.38 12.66 0.79
C GLU A 65 -2.82 14.12 0.73
N ARG A 66 -2.12 15.00 1.43
CA ARG A 66 -2.40 16.43 1.48
C ARG A 66 -1.46 17.20 0.56
N PRO A 67 -1.90 18.36 0.02
CA PRO A 67 -0.99 19.22 -0.71
C PRO A 67 0.26 19.55 0.13
N GLY A 68 1.44 19.21 -0.41
CA GLY A 68 2.73 19.40 0.26
C GLY A 68 3.24 18.20 1.06
N ASP A 69 2.53 17.07 1.06
CA ASP A 69 3.03 15.82 1.70
C ASP A 69 4.01 15.06 0.78
N ILE A 70 3.87 15.19 -0.55
CA ILE A 70 4.70 14.49 -1.53
C ILE A 70 6.20 14.64 -1.24
N GLY A 71 6.88 13.52 -1.04
CA GLY A 71 8.30 13.46 -0.68
C GLY A 71 8.64 13.87 0.75
N LEU A 72 7.64 14.25 1.57
CA LEU A 72 7.83 14.67 2.96
C LEU A 72 7.11 13.77 3.97
N ARG A 73 5.95 13.26 3.63
CA ARG A 73 5.11 12.41 4.49
C ARG A 73 4.45 11.33 3.67
N ALA A 74 4.24 10.18 4.29
CA ALA A 74 3.44 9.10 3.74
C ALA A 74 2.04 9.10 4.36
N HIS A 75 1.12 8.46 3.66
CA HIS A 75 -0.21 8.07 4.11
C HIS A 75 -0.33 6.54 4.13
N THR A 76 -1.33 6.03 4.83
CA THR A 76 -1.68 4.60 4.80
C THR A 76 -2.44 4.27 3.51
N ASN A 77 -2.49 3.00 3.14
CA ASN A 77 -3.27 2.50 2.00
C ASN A 77 -4.38 1.56 2.49
N VAL A 78 -5.20 2.06 3.44
CA VAL A 78 -6.28 1.30 4.10
C VAL A 78 -7.64 1.94 3.85
N GLU A 79 -8.64 1.14 3.57
CA GLU A 79 -10.03 1.56 3.45
C GLU A 79 -10.98 0.75 4.33
N LEU A 80 -12.03 1.40 4.83
CA LEU A 80 -13.02 0.81 5.72
C LEU A 80 -14.35 0.59 5.01
N MET A 81 -14.94 -0.59 5.18
CA MET A 81 -16.31 -0.87 4.80
C MET A 81 -17.25 -0.71 5.99
N ILE A 82 -18.12 0.28 5.96
CA ILE A 82 -19.20 0.45 6.96
C ILE A 82 -20.48 -0.18 6.42
N PRO A 83 -20.92 -1.32 6.95
CA PRO A 83 -22.11 -2.01 6.46
C PRO A 83 -23.40 -1.18 6.55
N SER A 84 -24.31 -1.35 5.57
CA SER A 84 -25.61 -0.67 5.53
C SER A 84 -26.45 -0.97 6.77
N GLY A 85 -27.13 0.05 7.30
CA GLY A 85 -27.99 -0.06 8.48
C GLY A 85 -27.26 0.17 9.81
N ARG A 86 -25.98 0.49 9.80
CA ARG A 86 -25.23 0.94 10.97
C ARG A 86 -25.01 2.45 10.92
N SER A 87 -25.20 3.11 12.06
CA SER A 87 -24.96 4.55 12.19
C SER A 87 -23.47 4.82 12.35
N THR A 88 -22.98 5.84 11.64
CA THR A 88 -21.61 6.38 11.84
C THR A 88 -21.52 7.29 13.05
N SER A 89 -22.64 7.56 13.75
CA SER A 89 -22.67 8.35 14.98
C SER A 89 -22.79 7.43 16.18
N ALA A 90 -21.81 7.43 17.05
CA ALA A 90 -21.75 6.97 18.47
C ALA A 90 -22.70 5.85 18.96
N ALA A 91 -23.47 5.22 18.08
CA ALA A 91 -24.09 3.94 18.40
C ALA A 91 -22.95 2.91 18.47
N PRO A 92 -23.00 1.98 19.41
CA PRO A 92 -22.02 0.92 19.49
C PRO A 92 -22.02 0.23 18.12
N GLY A 93 -21.09 0.67 17.28
CA GLY A 93 -20.83 0.15 15.96
C GLY A 93 -20.56 -1.33 16.06
N PHE A 94 -19.76 -1.87 15.30
CA PHE A 94 -19.29 -3.22 15.42
C PHE A 94 -19.01 -3.59 16.89
N GLY A 95 -20.02 -4.02 17.63
CA GLY A 95 -20.07 -4.24 19.05
C GLY A 95 -19.14 -3.33 19.86
N ALA A 96 -19.70 -2.41 20.65
CA ALA A 96 -18.88 -1.83 21.69
C ALA A 96 -18.12 -3.00 22.31
N VAL A 97 -16.79 -3.03 22.18
CA VAL A 97 -16.00 -4.06 22.84
C VAL A 97 -16.18 -3.81 24.32
N THR A 98 -17.25 -4.39 24.85
CA THR A 98 -17.12 -4.86 26.23
C THR A 98 -16.01 -5.91 26.16
N PRO A 99 -15.15 -6.04 27.18
CA PRO A 99 -14.08 -7.04 27.19
C PRO A 99 -14.50 -8.48 26.85
N ALA A 100 -15.78 -8.72 26.59
CA ALA A 100 -16.43 -9.98 26.27
C ALA A 100 -16.93 -10.13 24.81
N SER A 101 -16.87 -9.10 23.93
CA SER A 101 -17.26 -9.29 22.53
C SER A 101 -16.04 -9.63 21.67
N THR A 102 -15.69 -10.90 21.67
CA THR A 102 -14.55 -11.47 20.91
C THR A 102 -14.95 -11.90 19.50
N THR A 103 -16.18 -11.67 19.04
CA THR A 103 -16.69 -12.15 17.76
C THR A 103 -16.97 -11.03 16.78
N PRO A 104 -16.66 -11.20 15.47
CA PRO A 104 -17.08 -10.30 14.42
C PRO A 104 -18.57 -10.02 14.42
N ALA A 105 -18.97 -8.85 13.94
CA ALA A 105 -20.37 -8.39 14.04
C ALA A 105 -21.37 -9.34 13.38
N PRO A 106 -22.41 -9.80 14.09
CA PRO A 106 -23.43 -10.68 13.52
C PRO A 106 -24.13 -10.07 12.31
N GLY A 107 -24.38 -10.89 11.28
CA GLY A 107 -25.09 -10.49 10.07
C GLY A 107 -24.23 -9.88 8.97
N PHE A 108 -22.93 -9.77 9.16
CA PHE A 108 -21.97 -9.33 8.14
C PHE A 108 -21.00 -10.44 7.80
N VAL A 109 -20.54 -10.44 6.55
CA VAL A 109 -19.59 -11.42 6.03
C VAL A 109 -18.42 -10.68 5.40
N ALA A 110 -17.22 -10.96 5.90
CA ALA A 110 -15.96 -10.56 5.32
C ALA A 110 -15.04 -11.78 5.23
N GLU A 111 -13.95 -11.64 4.53
CA GLU A 111 -12.98 -12.70 4.36
C GLU A 111 -12.30 -13.04 5.70
N THR A 112 -11.93 -14.29 5.85
CA THR A 112 -11.24 -14.86 7.02
C THR A 112 -9.90 -15.46 6.58
N PRO A 113 -8.94 -15.67 7.50
CA PRO A 113 -7.71 -16.39 7.18
C PRO A 113 -7.95 -17.72 6.44
N ALA A 114 -8.95 -18.48 6.88
CA ALA A 114 -9.31 -19.75 6.27
C ALA A 114 -9.93 -19.61 4.86
N SER A 115 -10.78 -18.59 4.64
CA SER A 115 -11.39 -18.38 3.33
C SER A 115 -10.37 -17.91 2.29
N LEU A 116 -9.49 -16.95 2.64
CA LEU A 116 -8.42 -16.52 1.75
C LEU A 116 -7.38 -17.62 1.55
N GLY A 117 -7.01 -18.34 2.60
CA GLY A 117 -6.17 -19.53 2.48
C GLY A 117 -6.72 -20.57 1.48
N CYS A 118 -8.05 -20.72 1.43
CA CYS A 118 -8.72 -21.58 0.46
C CYS A 118 -8.72 -20.96 -0.96
N VAL A 119 -9.02 -19.66 -1.12
CA VAL A 119 -9.06 -18.96 -2.41
C VAL A 119 -7.69 -18.96 -3.10
N TYR A 120 -6.65 -18.71 -2.31
CA TYR A 120 -5.27 -18.59 -2.80
C TYR A 120 -4.45 -19.90 -2.71
N PHE A 121 -5.11 -21.04 -2.43
CA PHE A 121 -4.46 -22.36 -2.41
C PHE A 121 -3.32 -22.48 -1.35
N LEU A 122 -3.44 -21.75 -0.26
CA LEU A 122 -2.44 -21.74 0.81
C LEU A 122 -2.69 -22.81 1.89
N VAL A 123 -3.77 -23.59 1.72
CA VAL A 123 -4.15 -24.66 2.62
C VAL A 123 -4.06 -26.03 1.94
N SER A 124 -3.77 -27.08 2.71
CA SER A 124 -3.61 -28.43 2.19
C SER A 124 -4.89 -29.07 1.67
N THR A 125 -6.04 -28.65 2.19
CA THR A 125 -7.36 -29.15 1.79
C THR A 125 -8.32 -27.99 1.66
N ARG A 126 -8.90 -27.82 0.47
CA ARG A 126 -9.84 -26.76 0.18
C ARG A 126 -11.26 -27.22 0.32
N VAL A 127 -12.10 -26.43 0.98
CA VAL A 127 -13.55 -26.64 0.98
C VAL A 127 -14.17 -26.12 -0.31
N ALA A 128 -15.25 -26.75 -0.77
CA ALA A 128 -15.94 -26.33 -1.98
C ALA A 128 -16.43 -24.88 -1.82
N GLY A 129 -16.11 -24.03 -2.80
CA GLY A 129 -16.50 -22.62 -2.84
C GLY A 129 -15.75 -21.71 -1.88
N CYS A 130 -14.81 -22.16 -1.06
CA CYS A 130 -14.04 -21.33 -0.14
C CYS A 130 -14.90 -20.31 0.63
N ASN A 131 -16.08 -20.72 1.11
CA ASN A 131 -17.04 -19.84 1.76
C ASN A 131 -16.52 -19.37 3.12
N PRO A 132 -16.48 -18.06 3.42
CA PRO A 132 -15.94 -17.48 4.67
C PRO A 132 -16.63 -18.00 5.95
N LEU A 133 -17.89 -18.45 5.85
CA LEU A 133 -18.64 -18.98 7.01
C LEU A 133 -18.34 -20.47 7.27
N THR A 134 -17.76 -21.18 6.32
CA THR A 134 -17.55 -22.65 6.43
C THR A 134 -16.12 -23.09 6.20
N ALA A 135 -15.25 -22.23 5.67
CA ALA A 135 -13.83 -22.49 5.61
C ALA A 135 -13.23 -22.39 7.04
N THR A 136 -12.53 -23.43 7.46
CA THR A 136 -12.00 -23.53 8.84
C THR A 136 -10.51 -23.83 8.87
N LEU A 137 -9.92 -24.20 7.73
CA LEU A 137 -8.50 -24.54 7.68
C LEU A 137 -7.71 -23.27 7.32
N ASN A 138 -6.95 -22.78 8.29
CA ASN A 138 -6.08 -21.63 8.11
C ASN A 138 -4.81 -21.97 7.35
N PRO A 139 -4.14 -21.00 6.70
CA PRO A 139 -2.77 -21.15 6.24
C PRO A 139 -1.84 -21.62 7.37
N SER A 140 -0.75 -22.24 7.00
CA SER A 140 0.24 -22.76 7.95
C SER A 140 1.66 -22.48 7.43
N GLY A 141 2.63 -22.53 8.31
CA GLY A 141 4.04 -22.30 7.97
C GLY A 141 4.53 -20.92 8.42
N GLY A 142 5.63 -20.51 7.84
CA GLY A 142 6.44 -19.41 8.32
C GLY A 142 7.56 -19.89 9.24
N SER A 143 8.72 -19.27 9.17
CA SER A 143 9.87 -19.73 9.99
C SER A 143 10.89 -18.64 10.28
N LYS A 144 10.82 -17.51 9.59
CA LYS A 144 11.70 -16.36 9.77
C LYS A 144 10.93 -15.15 10.31
N VAL A 145 11.49 -13.98 10.13
CA VAL A 145 10.91 -12.74 10.62
C VAL A 145 10.15 -12.06 9.51
N ILE A 146 8.96 -11.53 9.83
CA ILE A 146 8.29 -10.50 9.06
C ILE A 146 8.28 -9.24 9.93
N ALA A 147 8.96 -8.19 9.49
CA ALA A 147 8.88 -6.88 10.13
C ALA A 147 7.83 -6.03 9.41
N ILE A 148 7.00 -5.36 10.19
CA ILE A 148 6.02 -4.39 9.74
C ILE A 148 6.54 -3.01 10.10
N VAL A 149 6.56 -2.08 9.15
CA VAL A 149 6.99 -0.70 9.39
C VAL A 149 5.79 0.21 9.30
N ASP A 150 5.39 0.78 10.45
CA ASP A 150 4.29 1.73 10.55
C ASP A 150 4.70 2.99 11.32
N ALA A 151 3.89 4.03 11.23
CA ALA A 151 4.10 5.26 11.95
C ALA A 151 3.26 5.30 13.24
N PHE A 152 3.76 6.05 14.22
CA PHE A 152 3.11 6.25 15.53
C PHE A 152 3.10 5.00 16.42
N ASP A 153 2.51 5.10 17.62
CA ASP A 153 2.42 3.98 18.56
C ASP A 153 1.03 3.37 18.54
N ASP A 154 0.92 2.09 18.22
CA ASP A 154 -0.26 1.31 18.55
C ASP A 154 -0.08 0.63 19.93
N PRO A 155 -0.65 1.19 21.00
CA PRO A 155 -0.47 0.64 22.33
C PRO A 155 -1.15 -0.72 22.53
N ASN A 156 -2.09 -1.07 21.66
CA ASN A 156 -2.94 -2.25 21.78
C ASN A 156 -2.51 -3.40 20.86
N ALA A 157 -1.56 -3.20 19.95
CA ALA A 157 -1.14 -4.14 18.92
C ALA A 157 -1.04 -5.61 19.38
N ALA A 158 -0.40 -5.86 20.53
CA ALA A 158 -0.22 -7.23 21.04
C ALA A 158 -1.55 -7.88 21.50
N THR A 159 -2.43 -7.10 22.12
CA THR A 159 -3.73 -7.59 22.62
C THR A 159 -4.74 -7.76 21.50
N ASP A 160 -4.68 -6.92 20.50
CA ASP A 160 -5.55 -6.95 19.34
C ASP A 160 -5.17 -8.13 18.44
N LEU A 161 -3.90 -8.34 18.15
CA LEU A 161 -3.39 -9.52 17.47
C LEU A 161 -3.75 -10.83 18.20
N ALA A 162 -3.70 -10.84 19.54
CA ALA A 162 -4.12 -12.02 20.32
C ALA A 162 -5.63 -12.26 20.20
N THR A 163 -6.44 -11.21 20.20
CA THR A 163 -7.91 -11.31 20.03
C THR A 163 -8.25 -11.85 18.65
N PHE A 164 -7.62 -11.32 17.60
CA PHE A 164 -7.74 -11.80 16.23
C PHE A 164 -7.35 -13.29 16.12
N SER A 165 -6.19 -13.64 16.66
CA SER A 165 -5.69 -15.01 16.60
C SER A 165 -6.64 -16.01 17.27
N ILE A 166 -7.17 -15.68 18.45
CA ILE A 166 -8.15 -16.52 19.16
C ILE A 166 -9.45 -16.65 18.33
N GLN A 167 -9.95 -15.56 17.76
CA GLN A 167 -11.19 -15.56 16.97
C GLN A 167 -11.11 -16.52 15.80
N PHE A 168 -9.98 -16.55 15.08
CA PHE A 168 -9.82 -17.35 13.88
C PHE A 168 -9.11 -18.69 14.14
N GLY A 169 -8.81 -19.03 15.38
CA GLY A 169 -8.15 -20.30 15.72
C GLY A 169 -6.71 -20.39 15.19
N LEU A 170 -6.04 -19.27 15.08
CA LEU A 170 -4.61 -19.20 14.79
C LEU A 170 -3.80 -19.49 16.05
N PRO A 171 -2.56 -20.02 15.94
CA PRO A 171 -1.69 -20.12 17.10
C PRO A 171 -1.39 -18.73 17.68
N ALA A 172 -0.96 -18.69 18.94
CA ALA A 172 -0.49 -17.45 19.53
C ALA A 172 0.71 -16.90 18.72
N ALA A 173 0.66 -15.63 18.34
CA ALA A 173 1.71 -15.01 17.55
C ALA A 173 3.01 -14.87 18.34
N ASN A 174 4.13 -15.16 17.68
CA ASN A 174 5.46 -14.76 18.18
C ASN A 174 5.66 -13.29 17.80
N PHE A 175 5.21 -12.39 18.66
CA PHE A 175 5.14 -10.96 18.39
C PHE A 175 6.09 -10.15 19.27
N SER A 176 6.66 -9.09 18.70
CA SER A 176 7.39 -8.06 19.44
C SER A 176 7.24 -6.69 18.77
N LYS A 177 7.29 -5.62 19.57
CA LYS A 177 7.21 -4.23 19.14
C LYS A 177 8.52 -3.51 19.41
N VAL A 178 8.97 -2.67 18.47
CA VAL A 178 10.22 -1.89 18.54
C VAL A 178 9.95 -0.45 18.14
N PHE A 179 10.38 0.49 18.96
CA PHE A 179 10.37 1.91 18.63
C PHE A 179 11.64 2.27 17.86
N ALA A 180 11.51 2.62 16.59
CA ALA A 180 12.67 2.83 15.71
C ALA A 180 13.63 3.92 16.22
N SER A 181 13.10 4.96 16.88
CA SER A 181 13.89 6.02 17.49
C SER A 181 14.47 5.68 18.86
N GLY A 182 14.13 4.51 19.43
CA GLY A 182 14.41 4.14 20.81
C GLY A 182 13.50 4.81 21.86
N VAL A 183 12.57 5.66 21.40
CA VAL A 183 11.61 6.38 22.24
C VAL A 183 10.21 6.06 21.72
N LYS A 184 9.29 5.80 22.65
CA LYS A 184 7.88 5.55 22.33
C LYS A 184 7.28 6.74 21.55
N PRO A 185 6.75 6.49 20.33
CA PRO A 185 6.07 7.53 19.56
C PRO A 185 4.77 8.00 20.23
N PRO A 186 4.22 9.17 19.86
CA PRO A 186 2.83 9.49 20.15
C PRO A 186 1.90 8.56 19.35
N GLN A 187 0.64 8.48 19.78
CA GLN A 187 -0.42 7.86 18.98
C GLN A 187 -0.84 8.79 17.83
N ASP A 188 -1.40 8.20 16.76
CA ASP A 188 -2.05 8.98 15.71
C ASP A 188 -3.34 9.61 16.26
N PRO A 189 -3.50 10.95 16.18
CA PRO A 189 -4.72 11.59 16.64
C PRO A 189 -6.02 11.13 15.95
N THR A 190 -5.91 10.45 14.83
CA THR A 190 -7.04 9.95 14.04
C THR A 190 -7.32 8.46 14.25
N GLY A 191 -6.39 7.73 14.85
CA GLY A 191 -6.46 6.28 15.04
C GLY A 191 -6.28 5.47 13.76
N GLY A 192 -5.94 6.13 12.65
CA GLY A 192 -5.85 5.44 11.36
C GLY A 192 -4.56 4.63 11.20
N TRP A 193 -3.46 5.07 11.81
CA TRP A 193 -2.20 4.33 11.81
C TRP A 193 -2.21 3.14 12.78
N GLU A 194 -2.97 3.22 13.88
CA GLU A 194 -3.18 2.07 14.76
C GLU A 194 -4.02 0.97 14.06
N LEU A 195 -5.04 1.39 13.29
CA LEU A 195 -5.80 0.44 12.46
C LEU A 195 -4.92 -0.21 11.38
N GLU A 196 -4.04 0.58 10.75
CA GLU A 196 -3.05 0.07 9.79
C GLU A 196 -2.16 -0.98 10.43
N ALA A 197 -1.55 -0.65 11.57
CA ALA A 197 -0.68 -1.57 12.30
C ALA A 197 -1.40 -2.87 12.70
N SER A 198 -2.67 -2.77 13.14
CA SER A 198 -3.49 -3.93 13.45
C SER A 198 -3.74 -4.80 12.22
N LEU A 199 -4.14 -4.20 11.09
CA LEU A 199 -4.31 -4.92 9.81
C LEU A 199 -3.04 -5.68 9.43
N ASP A 200 -1.92 -4.99 9.46
CA ASP A 200 -0.64 -5.51 8.98
C ASP A 200 -0.14 -6.72 9.79
N ILE A 201 -0.09 -6.56 11.12
CA ILE A 201 0.39 -7.65 11.99
C ILE A 201 -0.56 -8.86 11.98
N GLU A 202 -1.87 -8.63 11.91
CA GLU A 202 -2.88 -9.68 11.88
C GLU A 202 -2.82 -10.48 10.59
N TRP A 203 -2.71 -9.83 9.44
CA TRP A 203 -2.73 -10.52 8.16
C TRP A 203 -1.38 -11.08 7.75
N ALA A 204 -0.26 -10.50 8.18
CA ALA A 204 1.04 -11.17 8.11
C ALA A 204 1.04 -12.47 8.95
N HIS A 205 0.52 -12.41 10.19
CA HIS A 205 0.39 -13.59 11.05
C HIS A 205 -0.60 -14.62 10.47
N ALA A 206 -1.72 -14.19 9.90
CA ALA A 206 -2.71 -15.08 9.29
C ALA A 206 -2.13 -15.91 8.14
N MET A 207 -1.23 -15.33 7.33
CA MET A 207 -0.62 -16.00 6.18
C MET A 207 0.64 -16.78 6.55
N ALA A 208 1.33 -16.41 7.63
CA ALA A 208 2.54 -17.07 8.13
C ALA A 208 2.48 -17.28 9.67
N PRO A 209 1.58 -18.12 10.19
CA PRO A 209 1.30 -18.19 11.61
C PRO A 209 2.46 -18.69 12.49
N SER A 210 3.52 -19.24 11.92
CA SER A 210 4.73 -19.65 12.64
C SER A 210 5.90 -18.67 12.48
N ALA A 211 5.73 -17.59 11.70
CA ALA A 211 6.73 -16.53 11.59
C ALA A 211 6.80 -15.70 12.87
N LYS A 212 7.95 -15.05 13.09
CA LYS A 212 8.05 -14.00 14.10
C LYS A 212 7.62 -12.67 13.46
N ILE A 213 6.63 -12.02 14.06
CA ILE A 213 6.17 -10.69 13.64
C ILE A 213 6.85 -9.64 14.51
N ILE A 214 7.45 -8.61 13.88
CA ILE A 214 8.04 -7.47 14.57
C ILE A 214 7.37 -6.19 14.04
N LEU A 215 6.58 -5.51 14.86
CA LEU A 215 6.09 -4.16 14.57
C LEU A 215 7.19 -3.14 14.88
N VAL A 216 7.65 -2.40 13.88
CA VAL A 216 8.67 -1.35 13.99
C VAL A 216 8.00 0.00 13.80
N GLU A 217 7.79 0.71 14.91
CA GLU A 217 7.06 1.98 14.93
C GLU A 217 8.00 3.16 14.68
N ALA A 218 7.76 3.89 13.58
CA ALA A 218 8.40 5.16 13.28
C ALA A 218 7.84 6.28 14.19
N ALA A 219 8.66 7.29 14.46
CA ALA A 219 8.28 8.40 15.36
C ALA A 219 7.11 9.25 14.83
N SER A 220 6.86 9.22 13.53
CA SER A 220 5.72 9.84 12.81
C SER A 220 5.70 9.34 11.37
N ASN A 221 4.69 9.73 10.62
CA ASN A 221 4.57 9.45 9.19
C ASN A 221 5.45 10.35 8.29
N SER A 222 6.39 11.11 8.82
CA SER A 222 7.37 11.79 7.99
C SER A 222 8.25 10.77 7.26
N LEU A 223 8.54 11.03 5.99
CA LEU A 223 9.36 10.13 5.18
C LEU A 223 10.72 9.83 5.85
N SER A 224 11.35 10.82 6.49
CA SER A 224 12.60 10.63 7.22
C SER A 224 12.48 9.65 8.39
N ASN A 225 11.35 9.68 9.14
CA ASN A 225 11.12 8.77 10.27
C ASN A 225 10.79 7.35 9.78
N LEU A 226 9.98 7.22 8.74
CA LEU A 226 9.68 5.92 8.12
C LEU A 226 10.96 5.27 7.55
N LEU A 227 11.80 6.01 6.83
CA LEU A 227 13.09 5.48 6.32
C LEU A 227 14.10 5.14 7.43
N ALA A 228 14.01 5.80 8.57
CA ALA A 228 14.79 5.41 9.75
C ALA A 228 14.26 4.09 10.34
N ALA A 229 12.94 3.92 10.43
CA ALA A 229 12.29 2.69 10.86
C ALA A 229 12.57 1.53 9.92
N GLU A 230 12.54 1.78 8.60
CA GLU A 230 12.92 0.83 7.56
C GLU A 230 14.33 0.27 7.77
N THR A 231 15.27 1.16 8.06
CA THR A 231 16.65 0.75 8.36
C THR A 231 16.73 -0.14 9.62
N VAL A 232 15.93 0.14 10.64
CA VAL A 232 15.86 -0.67 11.86
C VAL A 232 15.23 -2.03 11.55
N ALA A 233 14.11 -2.06 10.83
CA ALA A 233 13.42 -3.28 10.42
C ALA A 233 14.34 -4.21 9.61
N ALA A 234 14.99 -3.67 8.58
CA ALA A 234 15.93 -4.42 7.75
C ALA A 234 17.08 -5.03 8.57
N ASN A 235 17.61 -4.29 9.55
CA ASN A 235 18.67 -4.80 10.42
C ASN A 235 18.17 -5.91 11.37
N LEU A 236 16.95 -5.78 11.92
CA LEU A 236 16.34 -6.79 12.77
C LEU A 236 16.08 -8.09 12.00
N VAL A 237 15.52 -7.98 10.81
CA VAL A 237 15.25 -9.14 9.92
C VAL A 237 16.55 -9.82 9.53
N ALA A 238 17.54 -9.08 9.02
CA ALA A 238 18.84 -9.64 8.64
C ALA A 238 19.57 -10.26 9.82
N GLY A 239 19.55 -9.63 11.00
CA GLY A 239 20.16 -10.14 12.24
C GLY A 239 19.51 -11.40 12.76
N ALA A 240 18.26 -11.66 12.44
CA ALA A 240 17.52 -12.89 12.77
C ALA A 240 17.65 -14.00 11.72
N GLY A 241 18.45 -13.81 10.69
CA GLY A 241 18.70 -14.81 9.64
C GLY A 241 17.85 -14.63 8.38
N GLY A 242 17.26 -13.46 8.20
CA GLY A 242 16.50 -13.06 7.01
C GLY A 242 15.00 -13.15 7.16
N GLY A 243 14.31 -12.78 6.12
CA GLY A 243 12.84 -12.72 6.03
C GLY A 243 12.36 -11.50 5.26
N GLU A 244 11.23 -10.95 5.65
CA GLU A 244 10.52 -9.90 4.91
C GLU A 244 10.34 -8.63 5.74
N VAL A 245 10.24 -7.49 5.04
CA VAL A 245 9.76 -6.21 5.57
C VAL A 245 8.54 -5.81 4.75
N SER A 246 7.45 -5.43 5.41
CA SER A 246 6.21 -4.97 4.78
C SER A 246 5.95 -3.50 5.12
N ASN A 247 5.54 -2.75 4.10
CA ASN A 247 5.28 -1.32 4.13
C ASN A 247 3.89 -1.06 3.54
N SER A 248 2.93 -0.77 4.39
CA SER A 248 1.55 -0.47 3.99
C SER A 248 1.31 1.04 3.92
N TRP A 249 2.27 1.76 3.39
CA TRP A 249 2.24 3.20 3.26
C TRP A 249 2.92 3.66 1.96
N GLY A 250 2.51 4.82 1.50
CA GLY A 250 3.05 5.43 0.30
C GLY A 250 2.80 6.92 0.23
N GLY A 251 3.10 7.46 -0.92
CA GLY A 251 2.81 8.82 -1.32
C GLY A 251 3.14 9.03 -2.79
N GLY A 252 2.63 10.11 -3.38
CA GLY A 252 2.90 10.43 -4.78
C GLY A 252 4.40 10.46 -5.08
N GLU A 253 4.78 9.96 -6.25
CA GLU A 253 6.17 9.96 -6.72
C GLU A 253 6.77 11.38 -6.74
N PHE A 254 8.06 11.50 -6.46
CA PHE A 254 8.75 12.79 -6.41
C PHE A 254 10.17 12.75 -7.00
N SER A 255 10.61 13.88 -7.52
CA SER A 255 11.94 14.00 -8.09
C SER A 255 13.03 13.70 -7.05
N GLY A 256 13.89 12.73 -7.35
CA GLY A 256 14.98 12.30 -6.48
C GLY A 256 14.63 11.14 -5.53
N GLU A 257 13.44 10.56 -5.63
CA GLU A 257 13.03 9.39 -4.84
C GLU A 257 13.99 8.21 -5.00
N ASN A 258 14.54 8.00 -6.19
CA ASN A 258 15.54 6.97 -6.49
C ASN A 258 16.81 7.06 -5.60
N SER A 259 17.09 8.20 -4.99
CA SER A 259 18.18 8.31 -4.01
C SER A 259 17.92 7.53 -2.72
N PHE A 260 16.67 7.16 -2.46
CA PHE A 260 16.25 6.38 -1.30
C PHE A 260 16.15 4.87 -1.55
N ASP A 261 16.28 4.40 -2.80
CA ASP A 261 16.21 2.96 -3.15
C ASP A 261 17.18 2.09 -2.35
N SER A 262 18.33 2.66 -1.99
CA SER A 262 19.31 1.98 -1.15
C SER A 262 18.80 1.58 0.23
N LYS A 263 17.69 2.18 0.68
CA LYS A 263 17.02 1.83 1.95
C LYS A 263 16.35 0.45 1.89
N PHE A 264 15.96 0.03 0.70
CA PHE A 264 15.33 -1.27 0.42
C PHE A 264 16.33 -2.32 -0.09
N ILE A 265 17.60 -2.16 0.27
CA ILE A 265 18.66 -3.13 -0.05
C ILE A 265 19.30 -3.64 1.23
N LYS A 266 19.02 -4.90 1.54
CA LYS A 266 19.63 -5.61 2.67
C LYS A 266 19.76 -7.09 2.35
N SER A 267 20.97 -7.65 2.53
CA SER A 267 21.16 -9.09 2.30
C SER A 267 20.29 -9.93 3.22
N GLY A 268 19.56 -10.88 2.64
CA GLY A 268 18.63 -11.76 3.32
C GLY A 268 17.28 -11.15 3.64
N VAL A 269 16.96 -9.97 3.09
CA VAL A 269 15.70 -9.26 3.32
C VAL A 269 14.99 -8.99 2.00
N VAL A 270 13.69 -9.28 1.95
CA VAL A 270 12.78 -8.95 0.87
C VAL A 270 11.83 -7.86 1.37
N PHE A 271 11.68 -6.77 0.60
CA PHE A 271 10.82 -5.65 0.94
C PHE A 271 9.55 -5.69 0.09
N PHE A 272 8.40 -5.53 0.74
CA PHE A 272 7.09 -5.40 0.13
C PHE A 272 6.54 -4.00 0.39
N ALA A 273 5.76 -3.45 -0.55
CA ALA A 273 4.99 -2.24 -0.31
C ALA A 273 3.66 -2.26 -1.07
N SER A 274 2.63 -1.70 -0.46
CA SER A 274 1.34 -1.44 -1.07
C SER A 274 1.46 -0.45 -2.23
N THR A 275 0.70 -0.67 -3.31
CA THR A 275 0.78 0.18 -4.52
C THR A 275 -0.10 1.41 -4.48
N GLY A 276 -0.91 1.59 -3.44
CA GLY A 276 -1.85 2.69 -3.29
C GLY A 276 -3.30 2.29 -3.55
N ASP A 277 -4.20 3.11 -3.03
CA ASP A 277 -5.65 2.93 -3.08
C ASP A 277 -6.31 3.90 -4.08
N SER A 278 -5.56 4.30 -5.09
CA SER A 278 -5.98 5.14 -6.21
C SER A 278 -5.26 4.73 -7.48
N PRO A 279 -5.91 4.79 -8.66
CA PRO A 279 -5.22 4.54 -9.92
C PRO A 279 -4.05 5.50 -10.13
N GLY A 280 -2.86 4.96 -10.33
CA GLY A 280 -1.60 5.70 -10.44
C GLY A 280 -0.47 4.97 -9.72
N THR A 281 0.64 5.65 -9.56
CA THR A 281 1.85 5.08 -8.96
C THR A 281 2.23 5.84 -7.69
N GLU A 282 2.70 5.10 -6.69
CA GLU A 282 3.17 5.63 -5.41
C GLU A 282 4.55 5.10 -5.06
N TRP A 283 5.36 5.94 -4.43
CA TRP A 283 6.60 5.53 -3.80
C TRP A 283 6.29 5.11 -2.34
N PRO A 284 6.85 3.98 -1.77
CA PRO A 284 8.01 3.26 -2.27
C PRO A 284 7.72 2.05 -3.18
N SER A 285 6.47 1.75 -3.53
CA SER A 285 6.13 0.58 -4.34
C SER A 285 6.82 0.58 -5.71
N VAL A 286 7.09 1.76 -6.29
CA VAL A 286 7.79 1.89 -7.57
C VAL A 286 9.30 1.64 -7.48
N SER A 287 9.89 1.61 -6.29
CA SER A 287 11.31 1.29 -6.14
C SER A 287 11.64 -0.08 -6.76
N PRO A 288 12.71 -0.20 -7.55
CA PRO A 288 13.10 -1.49 -8.14
C PRO A 288 13.55 -2.54 -7.11
N ASN A 289 13.72 -2.13 -5.85
CA ASN A 289 14.13 -2.97 -4.73
C ASN A 289 12.98 -3.39 -3.81
N VAL A 290 11.74 -3.20 -4.26
CA VAL A 290 10.51 -3.49 -3.50
C VAL A 290 9.59 -4.36 -4.34
N VAL A 291 8.97 -5.37 -3.74
CA VAL A 291 7.86 -6.13 -4.33
C VAL A 291 6.59 -5.29 -4.19
N ALA A 292 6.09 -4.81 -5.30
CA ALA A 292 4.89 -3.96 -5.36
C ALA A 292 3.61 -4.81 -5.26
N ALA A 293 2.89 -4.65 -4.16
CA ALA A 293 1.69 -5.41 -3.82
C ALA A 293 0.42 -4.67 -4.29
N GLY A 294 -0.17 -5.14 -5.38
CA GLY A 294 -1.42 -4.60 -5.94
C GLY A 294 -2.69 -5.23 -5.36
N GLY A 295 -3.84 -4.67 -5.75
CA GLY A 295 -5.14 -5.02 -5.21
C GLY A 295 -6.07 -5.74 -6.18
N THR A 296 -6.79 -6.75 -5.67
CA THR A 296 -7.86 -7.44 -6.38
C THR A 296 -9.20 -7.38 -5.63
N THR A 297 -10.26 -7.76 -6.32
CA THR A 297 -11.62 -7.93 -5.79
C THR A 297 -12.03 -9.39 -5.89
N ILE A 298 -12.43 -10.00 -4.80
CA ILE A 298 -12.98 -11.36 -4.78
C ILE A 298 -14.48 -11.33 -5.09
N SER A 299 -14.88 -12.01 -6.17
CA SER A 299 -16.30 -12.14 -6.51
C SER A 299 -16.89 -13.43 -5.93
N ARG A 300 -17.99 -13.28 -5.20
CA ARG A 300 -18.70 -14.40 -4.56
C ARG A 300 -20.16 -14.52 -5.03
N ASN A 301 -20.65 -15.72 -5.05
CA ASN A 301 -22.08 -15.97 -5.27
C ASN A 301 -22.89 -15.34 -4.10
N PRO A 302 -23.85 -14.45 -4.36
CA PRO A 302 -24.54 -13.72 -3.29
C PRO A 302 -25.40 -14.60 -2.37
N SER A 303 -25.82 -15.79 -2.85
CA SER A 303 -26.67 -16.69 -2.07
C SER A 303 -25.88 -17.76 -1.33
N THR A 304 -24.77 -18.27 -1.92
CA THR A 304 -23.98 -19.36 -1.34
C THR A 304 -22.66 -18.92 -0.76
N LEU A 305 -22.23 -17.68 -1.01
CA LEU A 305 -20.94 -17.10 -0.67
C LEU A 305 -19.75 -17.87 -1.30
N ALA A 306 -20.02 -18.75 -2.26
CA ALA A 306 -18.97 -19.48 -2.96
C ALA A 306 -18.15 -18.52 -3.83
N PHE A 307 -16.83 -18.70 -3.80
CA PHE A 307 -15.91 -18.00 -4.70
C PHE A 307 -16.26 -18.29 -6.16
N ILE A 308 -16.35 -17.25 -6.98
CA ILE A 308 -16.63 -17.33 -8.41
C ILE A 308 -15.36 -17.01 -9.20
N THR A 309 -14.82 -15.82 -8.99
CA THR A 309 -13.66 -15.31 -9.73
C THR A 309 -12.99 -14.19 -8.94
N GLU A 310 -11.86 -13.76 -9.44
CA GLU A 310 -11.11 -12.60 -8.96
C GLU A 310 -10.96 -11.60 -10.11
N ARG A 311 -10.94 -10.32 -9.80
CA ARG A 311 -10.81 -9.20 -10.76
C ARG A 311 -9.79 -8.20 -10.23
N PRO A 312 -9.25 -7.30 -11.05
CA PRO A 312 -8.56 -6.14 -10.53
C PRO A 312 -9.49 -5.33 -9.62
N TRP A 313 -8.97 -4.81 -8.53
CA TRP A 313 -9.69 -3.81 -7.76
C TRP A 313 -9.65 -2.47 -8.52
N ALA A 314 -10.79 -1.79 -8.63
CA ALA A 314 -10.90 -0.58 -9.45
C ALA A 314 -10.08 0.61 -8.93
N GLU A 315 -9.68 0.56 -7.66
CA GLU A 315 -8.93 1.60 -6.97
C GLU A 315 -7.46 1.22 -6.75
N THR A 316 -7.04 0.01 -7.14
CA THR A 316 -5.64 -0.39 -6.95
C THR A 316 -4.68 0.55 -7.67
N GLY A 317 -3.61 0.93 -6.99
CA GLY A 317 -2.48 1.59 -7.63
C GLY A 317 -1.83 0.70 -8.69
N GLY A 318 -1.35 1.33 -9.75
CA GLY A 318 -0.65 0.65 -10.84
C GLY A 318 -0.31 1.60 -11.98
N GLY A 319 0.74 1.30 -12.71
CA GLY A 319 1.19 2.16 -13.79
C GLY A 319 2.70 2.07 -14.06
N ARG A 320 3.18 3.04 -14.81
CA ARG A 320 4.61 3.27 -15.06
C ARG A 320 5.12 4.32 -14.11
N SER A 321 6.22 4.05 -13.42
CA SER A 321 6.91 5.08 -12.66
C SER A 321 7.37 6.23 -13.55
N VAL A 322 7.32 7.43 -13.00
CA VAL A 322 7.79 8.65 -13.65
C VAL A 322 9.30 8.83 -13.45
N PHE A 323 9.85 8.29 -12.35
CA PHE A 323 11.25 8.53 -11.96
C PHE A 323 12.10 7.26 -11.94
N GLU A 324 11.49 6.08 -11.78
CA GLU A 324 12.24 4.82 -11.69
C GLU A 324 12.40 4.16 -13.07
N SER A 325 13.63 3.76 -13.34
CA SER A 325 13.98 3.07 -14.59
C SER A 325 13.55 1.60 -14.54
N ILE A 326 13.32 1.03 -15.74
CA ILE A 326 12.99 -0.39 -15.87
C ILE A 326 14.09 -1.27 -15.25
N PRO A 327 13.77 -2.13 -14.28
CA PRO A 327 14.72 -3.07 -13.70
C PRO A 327 14.97 -4.28 -14.60
N THR A 328 16.06 -4.99 -14.31
CA THR A 328 16.52 -6.15 -15.11
C THR A 328 15.45 -7.22 -15.23
N TYR A 329 14.73 -7.54 -14.16
CA TYR A 329 13.68 -8.55 -14.13
C TYR A 329 12.42 -8.18 -14.93
N GLN A 330 12.25 -6.90 -15.36
CA GLN A 330 11.16 -6.46 -16.23
C GLN A 330 11.56 -6.20 -17.69
N THR A 331 12.82 -6.35 -18.06
CA THR A 331 13.30 -5.97 -19.41
C THR A 331 12.56 -6.68 -20.56
N PHE A 332 12.05 -7.87 -20.34
CA PHE A 332 11.23 -8.58 -21.33
C PHE A 332 9.81 -7.98 -21.49
N LEU A 333 9.38 -7.09 -20.59
CA LEU A 333 8.13 -6.35 -20.64
C LEU A 333 8.25 -4.96 -21.29
N THR A 334 9.39 -4.63 -21.93
CA THR A 334 9.65 -3.31 -22.53
C THR A 334 8.54 -2.83 -23.47
N SER A 335 7.86 -3.74 -24.17
CA SER A 335 6.70 -3.40 -25.02
C SER A 335 5.49 -2.88 -24.24
N ILE A 336 5.42 -3.16 -22.93
CA ILE A 336 4.32 -2.75 -22.04
C ILE A 336 4.78 -1.57 -21.18
N VAL A 337 5.89 -1.72 -20.44
CA VAL A 337 6.34 -0.73 -19.45
C VAL A 337 7.24 0.36 -20.04
N GLY A 338 7.77 0.17 -21.27
CA GLY A 338 8.71 1.10 -21.87
C GLY A 338 10.08 1.02 -21.20
N SER A 339 10.62 2.19 -20.82
CA SER A 339 11.89 2.31 -20.12
C SER A 339 11.74 2.52 -18.62
N SER A 340 10.52 2.46 -18.10
CA SER A 340 10.20 2.74 -16.69
C SER A 340 9.89 1.45 -15.91
N ARG A 341 10.06 1.51 -14.60
CA ARG A 341 9.52 0.51 -13.67
C ARG A 341 7.99 0.45 -13.82
N GLY A 342 7.42 -0.74 -14.00
CA GLY A 342 5.97 -0.99 -14.02
C GLY A 342 5.51 -1.66 -12.73
N VAL A 343 4.42 -1.21 -12.14
CA VAL A 343 3.79 -1.77 -10.94
C VAL A 343 2.31 -2.04 -11.19
N PRO A 344 1.69 -3.00 -10.44
CA PRO A 344 2.24 -3.88 -9.40
C PRO A 344 3.11 -5.03 -9.95
N ASP A 345 3.76 -5.79 -9.04
CA ASP A 345 4.42 -7.05 -9.39
C ASP A 345 3.46 -8.22 -9.25
N VAL A 346 2.75 -8.28 -8.14
CA VAL A 346 1.82 -9.34 -7.76
C VAL A 346 0.68 -8.75 -6.93
N SER A 347 -0.47 -9.40 -6.90
CA SER A 347 -1.66 -8.86 -6.22
C SER A 347 -2.31 -9.84 -5.25
N PHE A 348 -3.09 -9.28 -4.32
CA PHE A 348 -3.90 -9.98 -3.34
C PHE A 348 -5.24 -9.26 -3.18
N ASP A 349 -6.21 -9.82 -2.42
CA ASP A 349 -7.48 -9.12 -2.13
C ASP A 349 -7.23 -7.77 -1.45
N ALA A 350 -7.93 -6.73 -1.94
CA ALA A 350 -7.78 -5.37 -1.43
C ALA A 350 -9.10 -4.57 -1.42
N ASP A 351 -10.13 -5.05 -2.15
CA ASP A 351 -11.39 -4.30 -2.23
C ASP A 351 -12.13 -4.35 -0.88
N PRO A 352 -12.37 -3.23 -0.19
CA PRO A 352 -13.08 -3.24 1.08
C PRO A 352 -14.51 -3.80 0.98
N ASN A 353 -15.11 -3.85 -0.21
CA ASN A 353 -16.40 -4.52 -0.43
C ASN A 353 -16.30 -6.04 -0.35
N THR A 354 -15.12 -6.59 -0.51
CA THR A 354 -14.79 -8.02 -0.30
C THR A 354 -13.74 -8.19 0.78
N GLY A 355 -13.51 -7.15 1.56
CA GLY A 355 -12.43 -7.02 2.52
C GLY A 355 -12.46 -8.04 3.66
N VAL A 356 -11.51 -7.89 4.51
CA VAL A 356 -11.16 -8.82 5.58
C VAL A 356 -11.61 -8.33 6.95
N TRP A 357 -11.74 -9.25 7.91
CA TRP A 357 -11.89 -8.87 9.31
C TRP A 357 -10.56 -8.42 9.90
N VAL A 358 -10.60 -7.32 10.65
CA VAL A 358 -9.50 -6.79 11.47
C VAL A 358 -10.05 -6.42 12.84
N PHE A 359 -9.28 -6.64 13.88
CA PHE A 359 -9.61 -6.23 15.25
C PHE A 359 -8.71 -5.11 15.72
N ASP A 360 -9.25 -3.92 15.88
CA ASP A 360 -8.54 -2.77 16.43
C ASP A 360 -9.33 -2.18 17.60
N SER A 361 -8.75 -2.19 18.78
CA SER A 361 -9.35 -1.62 19.99
C SER A 361 -9.07 -0.11 20.16
N THR A 362 -8.30 0.49 19.26
CA THR A 362 -8.09 1.94 19.18
C THR A 362 -9.24 2.61 18.42
N PRO A 363 -9.81 3.71 18.91
CA PRO A 363 -10.89 4.39 18.20
C PRO A 363 -10.40 5.03 16.89
N VAL A 364 -10.93 4.61 15.76
CA VAL A 364 -10.69 5.25 14.46
C VAL A 364 -11.59 6.46 14.27
N GLY A 365 -11.03 7.56 13.77
CA GLY A 365 -11.81 8.70 13.34
C GLY A 365 -11.99 9.78 14.41
N GLY A 366 -10.94 10.34 14.97
CA GLY A 366 -10.99 11.45 15.93
C GLY A 366 -12.05 12.52 15.63
N SER A 367 -12.33 13.42 16.54
CA SER A 367 -13.47 14.36 16.59
C SER A 367 -13.71 15.21 15.33
N THR A 368 -12.81 15.22 14.37
CA THR A 368 -12.85 16.04 13.15
C THR A 368 -13.16 15.26 11.86
N SER A 369 -13.13 13.93 11.88
CA SER A 369 -13.19 13.13 10.65
C SER A 369 -14.60 12.72 10.21
N GLY A 370 -15.61 12.98 11.04
CA GLY A 370 -16.99 12.53 10.75
C GLY A 370 -17.16 10.99 10.72
N CYS A 371 -16.10 10.24 10.97
CA CYS A 371 -16.13 8.81 11.17
C CYS A 371 -15.89 8.50 12.65
N CYS A 372 -16.57 7.80 13.12
CA CYS A 372 -16.97 6.69 13.96
C CYS A 372 -16.60 6.77 15.43
N GLY A 373 -15.42 7.18 15.89
CA GLY A 373 -14.97 6.95 17.27
C GLY A 373 -15.17 5.50 17.73
N VAL A 374 -15.22 4.56 16.78
CA VAL A 374 -15.57 3.15 16.96
C VAL A 374 -14.29 2.34 17.00
N ARG A 375 -14.33 1.25 17.71
CA ARG A 375 -13.25 0.29 17.92
C ARG A 375 -13.81 -1.13 17.91
N GLY A 376 -12.96 -2.11 17.70
CA GLY A 376 -13.33 -3.52 17.69
C GLY A 376 -13.18 -4.13 16.31
N TRP A 377 -14.14 -4.93 15.88
CA TRP A 377 -14.11 -5.61 14.59
C TRP A 377 -14.48 -4.69 13.43
N TRP A 378 -13.56 -4.60 12.46
CA TRP A 378 -13.70 -3.83 11.22
C TRP A 378 -13.73 -4.75 10.01
N ILE A 379 -14.36 -4.30 8.92
CA ILE A 379 -14.16 -4.85 7.58
C ILE A 379 -13.23 -3.87 6.86
N VAL A 380 -12.07 -4.34 6.48
CA VAL A 380 -10.96 -3.52 5.97
C VAL A 380 -10.54 -4.01 4.60
N GLY A 381 -10.14 -3.09 3.74
CA GLY A 381 -9.50 -3.33 2.45
C GLY A 381 -8.39 -2.32 2.24
N GLY A 382 -8.02 -2.11 1.00
CA GLY A 382 -6.86 -1.33 0.60
C GLY A 382 -5.67 -2.22 0.24
N THR A 383 -4.73 -1.68 -0.52
CA THR A 383 -3.49 -2.40 -0.85
C THR A 383 -2.61 -2.64 0.36
N SER A 384 -2.92 -1.98 1.49
CA SER A 384 -2.39 -2.29 2.83
C SER A 384 -2.63 -3.74 3.26
N LEU A 385 -3.72 -4.37 2.85
CA LEU A 385 -3.91 -5.81 3.07
C LEU A 385 -2.95 -6.65 2.24
N SER A 386 -2.69 -6.23 1.01
CA SER A 386 -1.90 -7.01 0.06
C SER A 386 -0.44 -7.16 0.49
N SER A 387 0.18 -6.09 0.98
CA SER A 387 1.60 -6.06 1.33
C SER A 387 1.94 -7.08 2.45
N PRO A 388 1.35 -7.03 3.64
CA PRO A 388 1.66 -7.96 4.73
C PRO A 388 1.20 -9.39 4.44
N ALA A 389 0.07 -9.55 3.72
CA ALA A 389 -0.40 -10.88 3.33
C ALA A 389 0.57 -11.55 2.35
N LEU A 390 1.07 -10.84 1.35
CA LEU A 390 2.06 -11.35 0.40
C LEU A 390 3.41 -11.63 1.07
N ALA A 391 3.87 -10.75 1.98
CA ALA A 391 5.05 -11.02 2.81
C ALA A 391 4.86 -12.32 3.64
N GLY A 392 3.67 -12.52 4.20
CA GLY A 392 3.31 -13.75 4.90
C GLY A 392 3.31 -14.98 3.99
N VAL A 393 2.79 -14.87 2.77
CA VAL A 393 2.80 -15.96 1.78
C VAL A 393 4.24 -16.32 1.40
N ALA A 394 5.09 -15.34 1.12
CA ALA A 394 6.51 -15.54 0.81
C ALA A 394 7.24 -16.21 1.98
N ASN A 395 7.04 -15.73 3.22
CA ASN A 395 7.61 -16.36 4.42
C ASN A 395 7.14 -17.81 4.60
N SER A 396 5.85 -18.08 4.40
CA SER A 396 5.26 -19.41 4.54
C SER A 396 5.64 -20.38 3.41
N ALA A 397 6.13 -19.87 2.27
CA ALA A 397 6.69 -20.65 1.18
C ALA A 397 7.99 -21.35 1.61
N GLY A 398 8.75 -20.75 2.53
CA GLY A 398 9.99 -21.30 3.06
C GLY A 398 11.18 -21.20 2.08
N HIS A 399 10.99 -20.53 0.97
CA HIS A 399 12.01 -20.21 -0.03
C HIS A 399 12.42 -18.75 0.18
N PHE A 400 13.49 -18.54 0.93
CA PHE A 400 13.90 -17.19 1.27
C PHE A 400 14.90 -16.64 0.26
N ALA A 401 14.46 -15.70 -0.55
CA ALA A 401 15.36 -14.97 -1.43
C ALA A 401 16.40 -14.16 -0.64
N THR A 402 17.54 -13.93 -1.24
CA THR A 402 18.63 -13.16 -0.59
C THR A 402 18.49 -11.64 -0.73
N SER A 403 17.48 -11.20 -1.50
CA SER A 403 17.16 -9.79 -1.76
C SER A 403 15.79 -9.69 -2.45
N SER A 404 15.20 -8.49 -2.49
CA SER A 404 14.00 -8.22 -3.30
C SER A 404 14.21 -8.49 -4.79
N ASP A 405 15.39 -8.19 -5.34
CA ASP A 405 15.71 -8.51 -6.75
C ASP A 405 15.64 -10.02 -7.03
N GLY A 406 16.13 -10.84 -6.08
CA GLY A 406 16.02 -12.31 -6.17
C GLY A 406 14.59 -12.80 -6.13
N GLU A 407 13.76 -12.25 -5.23
CA GLU A 407 12.34 -12.55 -5.12
C GLU A 407 11.58 -12.14 -6.38
N LEU A 408 11.80 -10.91 -6.86
CA LEU A 408 11.20 -10.38 -8.08
C LEU A 408 11.61 -11.20 -9.31
N THR A 409 12.88 -11.60 -9.40
CA THR A 409 13.34 -12.51 -10.46
C THR A 409 12.59 -13.83 -10.42
N THR A 410 12.32 -14.39 -9.24
CA THR A 410 11.53 -15.62 -9.08
C THR A 410 10.09 -15.40 -9.52
N ILE A 411 9.43 -14.33 -9.04
CA ILE A 411 8.05 -13.99 -9.42
C ILE A 411 7.91 -13.86 -10.93
N TYR A 412 8.78 -13.07 -11.58
CA TYR A 412 8.71 -12.84 -13.02
C TYR A 412 9.10 -14.06 -13.86
N SER A 413 9.94 -14.95 -13.36
CA SER A 413 10.29 -16.21 -14.03
C SER A 413 9.12 -17.20 -14.06
N ASN A 414 8.15 -17.01 -13.16
CA ASN A 414 6.93 -17.83 -13.07
C ASN A 414 5.70 -17.14 -13.70
N LEU A 415 5.89 -16.01 -14.40
CA LEU A 415 4.81 -15.35 -15.13
C LEU A 415 4.09 -16.32 -16.08
N GLY A 416 2.77 -16.38 -15.97
CA GLY A 416 1.92 -17.27 -16.78
C GLY A 416 1.92 -18.73 -16.33
N ASN A 417 2.56 -19.07 -15.21
CA ASN A 417 2.44 -20.39 -14.59
C ASN A 417 1.17 -20.44 -13.70
N PRO A 418 0.10 -21.14 -14.11
CA PRO A 418 -1.15 -21.15 -13.35
C PRO A 418 -1.09 -21.96 -12.05
N ALA A 419 0.00 -22.64 -11.78
CA ALA A 419 0.23 -23.29 -10.48
C ALA A 419 0.74 -22.29 -9.42
N ASP A 420 1.34 -21.17 -9.87
CA ASP A 420 1.97 -20.18 -8.99
C ASP A 420 1.18 -18.88 -8.93
N PHE A 421 0.56 -18.48 -10.05
CA PHE A 421 -0.22 -17.25 -10.14
C PHE A 421 -1.50 -17.44 -10.95
N ARG A 422 -2.58 -16.81 -10.48
CA ARG A 422 -3.83 -16.65 -11.24
C ARG A 422 -3.70 -15.40 -12.10
N ASP A 423 -3.62 -15.60 -13.42
CA ASP A 423 -3.68 -14.51 -14.37
C ASP A 423 -5.08 -13.87 -14.38
N ILE A 424 -5.17 -12.57 -14.20
CA ILE A 424 -6.42 -11.81 -14.10
C ILE A 424 -6.57 -10.94 -15.34
N ALA A 425 -6.99 -11.58 -16.43
CA ALA A 425 -7.02 -10.99 -17.77
C ALA A 425 -8.36 -10.33 -18.13
N ILE A 426 -9.10 -9.85 -17.15
CA ILE A 426 -10.44 -9.25 -17.33
C ILE A 426 -10.55 -7.91 -16.59
N ASP A 427 -11.50 -7.09 -17.00
CA ASP A 427 -11.82 -5.79 -16.39
C ASP A 427 -10.65 -4.77 -16.40
N TYR A 428 -10.75 -3.72 -15.65
CA TYR A 428 -9.77 -2.64 -15.55
C TYR A 428 -9.69 -2.09 -14.12
N CYS A 429 -8.58 -1.48 -13.81
CA CYS A 429 -8.35 -0.79 -12.56
C CYS A 429 -8.32 0.72 -12.79
N GLY A 430 -9.46 1.36 -12.59
CA GLY A 430 -9.62 2.80 -12.72
C GLY A 430 -9.80 3.31 -14.15
N PRO A 431 -10.01 4.62 -14.29
CA PRO A 431 -10.37 5.27 -15.55
C PRO A 431 -9.16 5.63 -16.45
N LEU A 432 -7.93 5.40 -15.99
CA LEU A 432 -6.74 5.79 -16.74
C LEU A 432 -6.52 4.89 -17.95
N ALA A 433 -6.17 5.47 -19.08
CA ALA A 433 -5.90 4.72 -20.30
C ALA A 433 -4.73 3.73 -20.11
N GLY A 434 -4.97 2.47 -20.49
CA GLY A 434 -3.96 1.40 -20.38
C GLY A 434 -3.99 0.61 -19.07
N LEU A 435 -4.81 1.01 -18.10
CA LEU A 435 -5.04 0.25 -16.87
C LEU A 435 -6.18 -0.76 -17.08
N SER A 436 -5.85 -1.89 -17.69
CA SER A 436 -6.78 -3.01 -17.93
C SER A 436 -6.10 -4.34 -17.69
N GLY A 437 -6.85 -5.27 -17.08
CA GLY A 437 -6.44 -6.67 -16.98
C GLY A 437 -6.21 -7.25 -18.39
N ARG A 438 -5.14 -7.99 -18.56
CA ARG A 438 -4.73 -8.63 -19.82
C ARG A 438 -3.97 -9.91 -19.56
N ALA A 439 -4.00 -10.83 -20.50
CA ALA A 439 -3.23 -12.06 -20.38
C ALA A 439 -1.73 -11.77 -20.18
N GLY A 440 -1.14 -12.42 -19.24
CA GLY A 440 0.22 -12.22 -18.78
C GLY A 440 0.33 -11.05 -17.80
N TRP A 441 1.32 -10.19 -18.00
CA TRP A 441 1.55 -9.07 -17.09
C TRP A 441 0.72 -7.83 -17.48
N ASP A 442 0.13 -7.14 -16.48
CA ASP A 442 -0.58 -5.87 -16.66
C ASP A 442 -0.40 -4.91 -15.49
N PHE A 443 -0.82 -3.65 -15.70
CA PHE A 443 -0.70 -2.59 -14.70
C PHE A 443 -1.75 -2.64 -13.57
N CYS A 444 -2.68 -3.59 -13.60
CA CYS A 444 -3.68 -3.75 -12.57
C CYS A 444 -3.29 -4.79 -11.52
N THR A 445 -2.68 -5.89 -11.98
CA THR A 445 -2.43 -7.05 -11.11
C THR A 445 -1.02 -7.63 -11.21
N GLY A 446 -0.15 -7.02 -12.03
CA GLY A 446 1.20 -7.53 -12.24
C GLY A 446 1.19 -8.91 -12.92
N VAL A 447 1.83 -9.88 -12.31
CA VAL A 447 1.79 -11.29 -12.77
C VAL A 447 0.45 -11.98 -12.44
N GLY A 448 -0.46 -11.29 -11.74
CA GLY A 448 -1.72 -11.81 -11.22
C GLY A 448 -1.70 -12.01 -9.71
N SER A 449 -2.69 -12.73 -9.16
CA SER A 449 -2.76 -13.06 -7.73
C SER A 449 -2.11 -14.41 -7.43
N VAL A 450 -1.66 -14.58 -6.19
CA VAL A 450 -0.95 -15.79 -5.75
C VAL A 450 -1.82 -17.05 -5.85
N GLN A 451 -1.21 -18.16 -6.28
CA GLN A 451 -1.79 -19.51 -6.17
C GLN A 451 -0.77 -20.46 -5.53
N GLY A 452 -1.08 -20.93 -4.34
CA GLY A 452 -0.13 -21.73 -3.57
C GLY A 452 1.10 -20.94 -3.13
N LYS A 453 2.14 -21.66 -2.76
CA LYS A 453 3.38 -21.11 -2.20
C LYS A 453 4.58 -21.21 -3.14
N ALA A 454 4.44 -21.87 -4.26
CA ALA A 454 5.50 -21.96 -5.26
C ALA A 454 5.63 -20.64 -6.05
N GLY A 455 6.81 -20.39 -6.62
CA GLY A 455 7.08 -19.18 -7.38
C GLY A 455 7.28 -17.90 -6.54
N LYS A 456 7.51 -18.07 -5.24
CA LYS A 456 7.70 -16.98 -4.27
C LYS A 456 8.85 -17.29 -3.33
#